data_34d44151f64376b3e4d516d765f3edd7
#
_entry.id   34d44151f64376b3e4d516d765f3edd7
#
_cell.length_a   1.000
_cell.length_b   1.000
_cell.length_c   1.000
_cell.angle_alpha   90.00
_cell.angle_beta   90.00
_cell.angle_gamma   90.00
#
_symmetry.space_group_name_H-M   'P 1'
#
loop_
_entity.id
_entity.type
_entity.pdbx_description
1 polymer ?
#
loop_
_entity_poly.entity_id
_entity_poly.type
_entity_poly.pdbx_seq_one_letter_code
_entity_poly.pdbx_strand_id
1 'polypeptide(L)'
;METAEKIREEHGDHFNDSIVNEVILEDMKKNRIDHMKYLPGMEELKDSEVMDQVIQAMNDYDYDSFTETDVRRALKHDNRTIEDFQALLSPAALPLLEEIAQAARSETRKHFGNSVYMFTPIYIANYCENYCIYCGFNCHNKIRRAQLNEEEIDKEMAAIASTGLQEILILTGESRAKSDVKYIGEACKIARKYFKVIGLEVYPMNSDEYHYLHQCGADYVTVFQETYNSDKYETLHLAGHKRIFPYRLNAQERALKGGMRGVGFAALLGLDDFRKDAFATGYHAWLLQRKYPHAEIAFSCPRLRPIINNDRINPMDVHEPQLLQVVCAYRLFMPFASITVSTRECERVRDNLVNIAATKISAGVSTGIGSHVEEIEDKGDDQFEISDGRSVDEVYDALLKNGLQPVMNDYVYL
;
A
#
# COMPACT_ATOMS: atom_id res chain seq x y z
N MET A 1 -13.30 -29.30 -0.45
CA MET A 1 -14.37 -28.92 0.51
C MET A 1 -13.83 -28.00 1.58
N GLU A 2 -12.76 -28.38 2.28
CA GLU A 2 -12.21 -27.60 3.40
C GLU A 2 -11.83 -26.15 3.05
N THR A 3 -11.27 -25.90 1.87
CA THR A 3 -10.81 -24.54 1.47
C THR A 3 -11.97 -23.64 1.01
N ALA A 4 -12.94 -24.16 0.29
CA ALA A 4 -14.08 -23.37 -0.21
C ALA A 4 -15.05 -23.04 0.92
N GLU A 5 -15.36 -24.04 1.78
CA GLU A 5 -16.16 -23.84 2.98
C GLU A 5 -15.47 -22.88 3.97
N LYS A 6 -14.18 -23.06 4.20
CA LYS A 6 -13.39 -22.18 5.06
C LYS A 6 -13.36 -20.74 4.54
N ILE A 7 -13.19 -20.51 3.21
CA ILE A 7 -13.24 -19.19 2.61
C ILE A 7 -14.64 -18.58 2.73
N ARG A 8 -15.70 -19.37 2.52
CA ARG A 8 -17.08 -18.91 2.69
C ARG A 8 -17.43 -18.61 4.17
N GLU A 9 -16.96 -19.43 5.11
CA GLU A 9 -17.14 -19.21 6.54
C GLU A 9 -16.36 -17.98 7.04
N GLU A 10 -15.13 -17.79 6.60
CA GLU A 10 -14.28 -16.69 7.03
C GLU A 10 -14.61 -15.34 6.39
N HIS A 11 -15.07 -15.36 5.14
CA HIS A 11 -15.29 -14.13 4.36
C HIS A 11 -16.76 -13.84 4.06
N GLY A 12 -17.66 -14.78 4.39
CA GLY A 12 -19.09 -14.61 4.22
C GLY A 12 -19.50 -14.18 2.80
N ASP A 13 -20.49 -13.29 2.75
CA ASP A 13 -21.00 -12.73 1.49
C ASP A 13 -20.11 -11.66 0.85
N HIS A 14 -18.91 -11.39 1.39
CA HIS A 14 -17.96 -10.42 0.82
C HIS A 14 -17.47 -10.81 -0.56
N PHE A 15 -17.41 -12.10 -0.84
CA PHE A 15 -16.88 -12.62 -2.09
C PHE A 15 -17.97 -13.36 -2.86
N ASN A 16 -18.20 -12.87 -4.07
CA ASN A 16 -19.17 -13.38 -4.99
C ASN A 16 -18.73 -14.76 -5.53
N ASP A 17 -19.66 -15.70 -5.69
CA ASP A 17 -19.44 -17.06 -6.23
C ASP A 17 -18.81 -17.10 -7.64
N SER A 18 -18.87 -16.00 -8.41
CA SER A 18 -18.20 -15.92 -9.72
C SER A 18 -16.67 -15.83 -9.62
N ILE A 19 -16.16 -15.37 -8.47
CA ILE A 19 -14.72 -15.26 -8.20
C ILE A 19 -14.21 -16.49 -7.46
N VAL A 20 -15.02 -17.07 -6.56
CA VAL A 20 -14.69 -18.24 -5.77
C VAL A 20 -15.66 -19.37 -6.17
N ASN A 21 -15.37 -20.07 -7.27
CA ASN A 21 -16.17 -21.21 -7.67
C ASN A 21 -15.46 -22.55 -7.34
N GLU A 22 -16.26 -23.59 -7.14
CA GLU A 22 -15.77 -24.91 -6.71
C GLU A 22 -14.79 -25.56 -7.70
N VAL A 23 -14.96 -25.33 -9.00
CA VAL A 23 -14.08 -25.89 -10.04
C VAL A 23 -12.67 -25.29 -9.93
N ILE A 24 -12.59 -23.99 -9.74
CA ILE A 24 -11.31 -23.27 -9.53
C ILE A 24 -10.64 -23.76 -8.25
N LEU A 25 -11.40 -23.90 -7.18
CA LEU A 25 -10.88 -24.35 -5.89
C LEU A 25 -10.42 -25.82 -5.91
N GLU A 26 -11.07 -26.70 -6.69
CA GLU A 26 -10.62 -28.08 -6.86
C GLU A 26 -9.34 -28.19 -7.68
N ASP A 27 -9.19 -27.38 -8.73
CA ASP A 27 -7.95 -27.33 -9.51
C ASP A 27 -6.78 -26.82 -8.66
N MET A 28 -7.02 -25.82 -7.82
CA MET A 28 -6.04 -25.28 -6.89
C MET A 28 -5.60 -26.27 -5.82
N LYS A 29 -6.49 -27.17 -5.34
CA LYS A 29 -6.13 -28.23 -4.40
C LYS A 29 -5.08 -29.19 -4.95
N LYS A 30 -5.15 -29.48 -6.27
CA LYS A 30 -4.20 -30.37 -6.93
C LYS A 30 -2.81 -29.75 -7.10
N ASN A 31 -2.76 -28.42 -7.20
CA ASN A 31 -1.56 -27.65 -7.47
C ASN A 31 -1.20 -26.68 -6.31
N ARG A 32 -1.64 -26.99 -5.06
CA ARG A 32 -1.45 -26.12 -3.93
C ARG A 32 0.04 -25.84 -3.65
N ILE A 33 0.41 -24.58 -3.76
CA ILE A 33 1.71 -24.07 -3.33
C ILE A 33 1.65 -23.82 -1.82
N ASP A 34 2.59 -24.36 -1.07
CA ASP A 34 2.77 -24.03 0.35
C ASP A 34 3.21 -22.57 0.46
N HIS A 35 2.34 -21.74 1.04
CA HIS A 35 2.53 -20.29 1.10
C HIS A 35 3.70 -19.85 1.99
N MET A 36 4.23 -20.73 2.82
CA MET A 36 5.40 -20.46 3.68
C MET A 36 6.73 -20.85 3.04
N LYS A 37 6.72 -21.49 1.86
CA LYS A 37 7.94 -21.96 1.18
C LYS A 37 8.27 -21.10 -0.03
N TYR A 38 9.53 -20.66 -0.09
CA TYR A 38 10.05 -19.95 -1.24
C TYR A 38 10.02 -20.82 -2.50
N LEU A 39 9.63 -20.22 -3.62
CA LEU A 39 9.71 -20.87 -4.92
C LEU A 39 11.12 -20.77 -5.50
N PRO A 40 11.49 -21.66 -6.44
CA PRO A 40 12.78 -21.60 -7.11
C PRO A 40 13.03 -20.20 -7.73
N GLY A 41 14.20 -19.64 -7.47
CA GLY A 41 14.58 -18.31 -7.95
C GLY A 41 14.20 -17.15 -7.04
N MET A 42 13.42 -17.38 -6.00
CA MET A 42 13.14 -16.37 -4.96
C MET A 42 14.32 -16.27 -3.98
N GLU A 43 14.76 -15.02 -3.72
CA GLU A 43 15.80 -14.76 -2.72
C GLU A 43 15.23 -14.84 -1.30
N GLU A 44 15.80 -15.70 -0.48
CA GLU A 44 15.54 -15.82 0.95
C GLU A 44 16.56 -14.98 1.75
N LEU A 45 16.10 -14.15 2.66
CA LEU A 45 16.95 -13.38 3.56
C LEU A 45 17.26 -14.20 4.83
N LYS A 46 18.22 -15.11 4.73
CA LYS A 46 18.56 -16.07 5.82
C LYS A 46 19.08 -15.39 7.09
N ASP A 47 19.64 -14.20 6.96
CA ASP A 47 20.25 -13.45 8.08
C ASP A 47 19.29 -12.37 8.63
N SER A 48 18.01 -12.41 8.25
CA SER A 48 17.01 -11.46 8.73
C SER A 48 16.04 -12.12 9.71
N GLU A 49 15.95 -11.57 10.90
CA GLU A 49 14.97 -11.96 11.93
C GLU A 49 13.71 -11.07 11.92
N VAL A 50 13.61 -10.14 10.96
CA VAL A 50 12.55 -9.12 10.93
C VAL A 50 11.17 -9.77 10.87
N MET A 51 10.97 -10.74 9.99
CA MET A 51 9.69 -11.44 9.86
C MET A 51 9.27 -12.10 11.17
N ASP A 52 10.18 -12.87 11.78
CA ASP A 52 9.87 -13.62 13.01
C ASP A 52 9.53 -12.66 14.15
N GLN A 53 10.28 -11.56 14.29
CA GLN A 53 10.02 -10.52 15.29
C GLN A 53 8.66 -9.85 15.08
N VAL A 54 8.30 -9.52 13.83
CA VAL A 54 7.00 -8.89 13.50
C VAL A 54 5.85 -9.82 13.83
N ILE A 55 5.91 -11.07 13.38
CA ILE A 55 4.84 -12.04 13.59
C ILE A 55 4.69 -12.37 15.08
N GLN A 56 5.80 -12.56 15.80
CA GLN A 56 5.77 -12.80 17.24
C GLN A 56 5.14 -11.62 17.99
N ALA A 57 5.60 -10.39 17.74
CA ALA A 57 5.08 -9.19 18.40
C ALA A 57 3.59 -8.96 18.09
N MET A 58 3.15 -9.23 16.85
CA MET A 58 1.73 -9.15 16.47
C MET A 58 0.89 -10.18 17.24
N ASN A 59 1.38 -11.42 17.36
CA ASN A 59 0.66 -12.48 18.07
C ASN A 59 0.55 -12.17 19.58
N ASP A 60 1.61 -11.59 20.16
CA ASP A 60 1.65 -11.21 21.58
C ASP A 60 0.84 -9.94 21.89
N TYR A 61 0.41 -9.19 20.86
CA TYR A 61 -0.36 -7.97 21.05
C TYR A 61 -1.79 -8.25 21.50
N ASP A 62 -2.03 -8.11 22.79
CA ASP A 62 -3.36 -8.13 23.43
C ASP A 62 -3.87 -6.69 23.59
N TYR A 63 -4.61 -6.19 22.60
CA TYR A 63 -5.10 -4.82 22.60
C TYR A 63 -6.21 -4.57 23.62
N ASP A 64 -6.90 -5.62 24.13
CA ASP A 64 -7.95 -5.48 25.15
C ASP A 64 -7.37 -5.28 26.55
N SER A 65 -6.08 -5.53 26.75
CA SER A 65 -5.38 -5.29 28.01
C SER A 65 -5.10 -3.81 28.30
N PHE A 66 -5.19 -2.93 27.31
CA PHE A 66 -4.89 -1.49 27.45
C PHE A 66 -6.09 -0.70 27.98
N THR A 67 -5.78 0.37 28.73
CA THR A 67 -6.74 1.29 29.34
C THR A 67 -6.57 2.72 28.81
N GLU A 68 -7.55 3.60 29.04
CA GLU A 68 -7.41 5.03 28.75
C GLU A 68 -6.21 5.67 29.45
N THR A 69 -5.81 5.15 30.63
CA THR A 69 -4.63 5.63 31.36
C THR A 69 -3.35 5.37 30.57
N ASP A 70 -3.25 4.21 29.91
CA ASP A 70 -2.12 3.85 29.07
C ASP A 70 -2.04 4.75 27.84
N VAL A 71 -3.19 5.01 27.22
CA VAL A 71 -3.27 5.95 26.09
C VAL A 71 -2.87 7.37 26.50
N ARG A 72 -3.35 7.87 27.63
CA ARG A 72 -2.96 9.19 28.17
C ARG A 72 -1.47 9.25 28.53
N ARG A 73 -0.88 8.14 28.98
CA ARG A 73 0.57 8.03 29.19
C ARG A 73 1.32 8.14 27.86
N ALA A 74 0.91 7.40 26.84
CA ALA A 74 1.48 7.41 25.50
C ALA A 74 1.47 8.83 24.88
N LEU A 75 0.39 9.57 25.09
CA LEU A 75 0.27 10.95 24.60
C LEU A 75 1.24 11.94 25.27
N LYS A 76 1.71 11.64 26.48
CA LYS A 76 2.66 12.48 27.23
C LYS A 76 4.12 12.22 26.87
N HIS A 77 4.43 11.09 26.24
CA HIS A 77 5.80 10.76 25.87
C HIS A 77 6.21 11.53 24.60
N ASP A 78 7.40 12.11 24.62
CA ASP A 78 7.99 12.75 23.43
C ASP A 78 8.47 11.68 22.41
N ASN A 79 9.09 10.62 22.92
CA ASN A 79 9.51 9.46 22.13
C ASN A 79 8.64 8.26 22.51
N ARG A 80 7.70 7.89 21.66
CA ARG A 80 6.76 6.78 21.91
C ARG A 80 7.46 5.45 21.76
N THR A 81 7.22 4.59 22.72
CA THR A 81 7.69 3.21 22.73
C THR A 81 6.76 2.32 21.89
N ILE A 82 7.14 1.04 21.71
CA ILE A 82 6.29 0.04 21.08
C ILE A 82 4.99 -0.15 21.88
N GLU A 83 5.09 -0.15 23.22
CA GLU A 83 3.92 -0.25 24.11
C GLU A 83 2.98 0.96 23.98
N ASP A 84 3.53 2.18 23.85
CA ASP A 84 2.73 3.37 23.56
C ASP A 84 1.99 3.26 22.23
N PHE A 85 2.65 2.73 21.21
CA PHE A 85 2.03 2.50 19.90
C PHE A 85 0.91 1.47 19.97
N GLN A 86 1.09 0.38 20.72
CA GLN A 86 0.06 -0.61 21.00
C GLN A 86 -1.15 0.03 21.72
N ALA A 87 -0.91 0.85 22.74
CA ALA A 87 -1.98 1.57 23.47
C ALA A 87 -2.77 2.50 22.53
N LEU A 88 -2.09 3.24 21.64
CA LEU A 88 -2.72 4.14 20.67
C LEU A 88 -3.58 3.41 19.62
N LEU A 89 -3.29 2.15 19.32
CA LEU A 89 -4.08 1.31 18.42
C LEU A 89 -5.19 0.53 19.11
N SER A 90 -5.18 0.48 20.45
CA SER A 90 -6.15 -0.29 21.24
C SER A 90 -7.57 0.31 21.18
N PRO A 91 -8.63 -0.46 21.53
CA PRO A 91 -9.98 0.07 21.66
C PRO A 91 -10.10 1.19 22.69
N ALA A 92 -9.25 1.19 23.73
CA ALA A 92 -9.22 2.23 24.77
C ALA A 92 -8.84 3.63 24.24
N ALA A 93 -8.27 3.71 23.03
CA ALA A 93 -7.92 4.98 22.38
C ALA A 93 -9.11 5.66 21.70
N LEU A 94 -10.18 4.95 21.33
CA LEU A 94 -11.32 5.53 20.62
C LEU A 94 -12.01 6.68 21.36
N PRO A 95 -12.27 6.62 22.68
CA PRO A 95 -12.82 7.75 23.43
C PRO A 95 -11.90 8.99 23.46
N LEU A 96 -10.60 8.81 23.22
CA LEU A 96 -9.58 9.84 23.21
C LEU A 96 -9.13 10.28 21.81
N LEU A 97 -9.90 9.90 20.77
CA LEU A 97 -9.49 10.10 19.37
C LEU A 97 -9.23 11.57 19.04
N GLU A 98 -10.00 12.49 19.59
CA GLU A 98 -9.78 13.94 19.41
C GLU A 98 -8.43 14.38 20.00
N GLU A 99 -8.10 13.95 21.22
CA GLU A 99 -6.81 14.26 21.86
C GLU A 99 -5.64 13.67 21.06
N ILE A 100 -5.81 12.44 20.56
CA ILE A 100 -4.84 11.75 19.70
C ILE A 100 -4.65 12.50 18.37
N ALA A 101 -5.74 12.95 17.73
CA ALA A 101 -5.69 13.70 16.48
C ALA A 101 -4.99 15.06 16.65
N GLN A 102 -5.25 15.75 17.75
CA GLN A 102 -4.56 17.02 18.07
C GLN A 102 -3.06 16.80 18.31
N ALA A 103 -2.68 15.75 19.02
CA ALA A 103 -1.28 15.38 19.22
C ALA A 103 -0.59 15.02 17.89
N ALA A 104 -1.25 14.21 17.05
CA ALA A 104 -0.73 13.85 15.74
C ALA A 104 -0.57 15.08 14.83
N ARG A 105 -1.54 16.00 14.85
CA ARG A 105 -1.45 17.26 14.11
C ARG A 105 -0.26 18.10 14.57
N SER A 106 -0.02 18.18 15.88
CA SER A 106 1.14 18.88 16.44
C SER A 106 2.45 18.27 15.95
N GLU A 107 2.59 16.95 15.99
CA GLU A 107 3.76 16.26 15.46
C GLU A 107 3.93 16.46 13.95
N THR A 108 2.83 16.39 13.18
CA THR A 108 2.88 16.66 11.73
C THR A 108 3.39 18.07 11.45
N ARG A 109 2.87 19.07 12.15
CA ARG A 109 3.31 20.47 11.98
C ARG A 109 4.76 20.71 12.41
N LYS A 110 5.22 20.01 13.43
CA LYS A 110 6.61 20.07 13.89
C LYS A 110 7.60 19.54 12.87
N HIS A 111 7.26 18.46 12.16
CA HIS A 111 8.18 17.76 11.26
C HIS A 111 8.01 18.12 9.79
N PHE A 112 6.79 18.44 9.35
CA PHE A 112 6.45 18.70 7.94
C PHE A 112 5.90 20.12 7.70
N GLY A 113 5.69 20.91 8.76
CA GLY A 113 5.04 22.20 8.63
C GLY A 113 3.61 22.05 8.10
N ASN A 114 3.29 22.81 7.06
CA ASN A 114 2.02 22.71 6.33
C ASN A 114 2.17 22.07 4.94
N SER A 115 3.31 21.46 4.66
CA SER A 115 3.60 20.84 3.35
C SER A 115 2.84 19.53 3.17
N VAL A 116 2.23 19.37 2.00
CA VAL A 116 1.59 18.11 1.56
C VAL A 116 2.08 17.79 0.16
N TYR A 117 2.72 16.65 0.01
CA TYR A 117 3.28 16.19 -1.27
C TYR A 117 2.21 15.61 -2.16
N MET A 118 2.26 15.97 -3.44
CA MET A 118 1.30 15.52 -4.44
C MET A 118 1.95 14.58 -5.46
N PHE A 119 1.27 13.49 -5.78
CA PHE A 119 1.68 12.51 -6.79
C PHE A 119 0.46 11.91 -7.48
N THR A 120 0.71 11.10 -8.51
CA THR A 120 -0.32 10.24 -9.09
C THR A 120 0.24 8.85 -9.40
N PRO A 121 -0.58 7.79 -9.28
CA PRO A 121 -0.25 6.48 -9.82
C PRO A 121 -0.48 6.43 -11.34
N ILE A 122 0.33 5.61 -12.02
CA ILE A 122 0.10 5.16 -13.39
C ILE A 122 0.11 3.64 -13.45
N TYR A 123 -0.92 3.06 -14.03
CA TYR A 123 -1.04 1.63 -14.26
C TYR A 123 -0.63 1.31 -15.70
N ILE A 124 0.51 0.64 -15.89
CA ILE A 124 1.05 0.36 -17.21
C ILE A 124 0.69 -1.04 -17.74
N ALA A 125 0.24 -1.96 -16.88
CA ALA A 125 -0.25 -3.28 -17.24
C ALA A 125 -1.15 -3.86 -16.15
N ASN A 126 -2.24 -4.57 -16.54
CA ASN A 126 -3.12 -5.24 -15.58
C ASN A 126 -3.16 -6.77 -15.76
N TYR A 127 -2.25 -7.35 -16.54
CA TYR A 127 -2.06 -8.80 -16.55
C TYR A 127 -1.53 -9.26 -15.21
N CYS A 128 -2.17 -10.27 -14.60
CA CYS A 128 -1.78 -10.81 -13.30
C CYS A 128 -1.96 -12.33 -13.29
N GLU A 129 -1.00 -13.04 -12.67
CA GLU A 129 -1.00 -14.49 -12.52
C GLU A 129 -1.51 -14.91 -11.13
N ASN A 130 -1.75 -13.95 -10.24
CA ASN A 130 -2.21 -14.21 -8.88
C ASN A 130 -3.73 -14.31 -8.79
N TYR A 131 -4.17 -15.15 -7.87
CA TYR A 131 -5.56 -15.22 -7.47
C TYR A 131 -5.74 -14.64 -6.06
N CYS A 132 -5.83 -13.32 -5.98
CA CYS A 132 -6.19 -12.59 -4.76
C CYS A 132 -7.69 -12.30 -4.83
N ILE A 133 -8.49 -12.87 -3.92
CA ILE A 133 -9.96 -12.83 -4.00
C ILE A 133 -10.57 -11.42 -3.88
N TYR A 134 -9.80 -10.44 -3.41
CA TYR A 134 -10.21 -9.05 -3.20
C TYR A 134 -9.69 -8.08 -4.28
N CYS A 135 -8.93 -8.55 -5.26
CA CYS A 135 -8.25 -7.69 -6.25
C CYS A 135 -8.94 -7.74 -7.62
N GLY A 136 -9.23 -6.57 -8.19
CA GLY A 136 -9.80 -6.47 -9.53
C GLY A 136 -8.94 -7.09 -10.62
N PHE A 137 -7.60 -7.11 -10.44
CA PHE A 137 -6.67 -7.70 -11.41
C PHE A 137 -6.44 -9.20 -11.24
N ASN A 138 -7.12 -9.88 -10.30
CA ASN A 138 -6.89 -11.32 -10.13
C ASN A 138 -7.10 -12.10 -11.45
N CYS A 139 -6.36 -13.20 -11.61
CA CYS A 139 -6.30 -13.93 -12.90
C CYS A 139 -7.63 -14.53 -13.37
N HIS A 140 -8.59 -14.73 -12.45
CA HIS A 140 -9.91 -15.28 -12.77
C HIS A 140 -10.99 -14.21 -12.98
N ASN A 141 -10.69 -12.93 -12.66
CA ASN A 141 -11.65 -11.86 -12.91
C ASN A 141 -11.74 -11.55 -14.41
N LYS A 142 -12.96 -11.49 -14.94
CA LYS A 142 -13.24 -11.22 -16.37
C LYS A 142 -13.26 -9.72 -16.61
N ILE A 143 -12.09 -9.15 -16.83
CA ILE A 143 -11.86 -7.74 -17.14
C ILE A 143 -11.09 -7.59 -18.45
N ARG A 144 -11.12 -6.41 -19.04
CA ARG A 144 -10.27 -6.06 -20.17
C ARG A 144 -8.83 -5.95 -19.69
N ARG A 145 -7.95 -6.76 -20.28
CA ARG A 145 -6.53 -6.75 -20.00
C ARG A 145 -5.80 -5.91 -21.04
N ALA A 146 -4.89 -5.05 -20.56
CA ALA A 146 -4.03 -4.26 -21.42
C ALA A 146 -2.61 -4.16 -20.84
N GLN A 147 -1.67 -3.84 -21.71
CA GLN A 147 -0.28 -3.57 -21.39
C GLN A 147 0.18 -2.48 -22.35
N LEU A 148 0.65 -1.36 -21.82
CA LEU A 148 1.14 -0.25 -22.62
C LEU A 148 2.51 -0.59 -23.22
N ASN A 149 2.73 -0.23 -24.47
CA ASN A 149 4.06 -0.23 -25.07
C ASN A 149 4.83 1.05 -24.68
N GLU A 150 6.12 1.14 -25.07
CA GLU A 150 6.98 2.27 -24.67
C GLU A 150 6.44 3.63 -25.17
N GLU A 151 5.86 3.69 -26.38
CA GLU A 151 5.29 4.93 -26.93
C GLU A 151 4.03 5.35 -26.16
N GLU A 152 3.18 4.40 -25.80
CA GLU A 152 1.96 4.64 -24.99
C GLU A 152 2.33 5.07 -23.57
N ILE A 153 3.36 4.45 -22.94
CA ILE A 153 3.90 4.86 -21.63
C ILE A 153 4.42 6.29 -21.71
N ASP A 154 5.17 6.65 -22.75
CA ASP A 154 5.71 7.99 -22.91
C ASP A 154 4.59 9.04 -23.05
N LYS A 155 3.54 8.75 -23.83
CA LYS A 155 2.36 9.63 -23.96
C LYS A 155 1.61 9.82 -22.66
N GLU A 156 1.32 8.74 -21.94
CA GLU A 156 0.63 8.78 -20.63
C GLU A 156 1.45 9.59 -19.62
N MET A 157 2.78 9.38 -19.54
CA MET A 157 3.65 10.11 -18.63
C MET A 157 3.77 11.59 -19.00
N ALA A 158 3.82 11.92 -20.29
CA ALA A 158 3.81 13.30 -20.77
C ALA A 158 2.50 14.01 -20.40
N ALA A 159 1.36 13.35 -20.58
CA ALA A 159 0.04 13.88 -20.19
C ALA A 159 -0.03 14.16 -18.68
N ILE A 160 0.41 13.22 -17.86
CA ILE A 160 0.46 13.39 -16.40
C ILE A 160 1.42 14.55 -16.03
N ALA A 161 2.62 14.60 -16.59
CA ALA A 161 3.60 15.64 -16.29
C ALA A 161 3.11 17.05 -16.67
N SER A 162 2.24 17.16 -17.69
CA SER A 162 1.62 18.43 -18.09
C SER A 162 0.76 19.06 -17.01
N THR A 163 0.29 18.28 -16.02
CA THR A 163 -0.44 18.76 -14.84
C THR A 163 0.46 19.43 -13.79
N GLY A 164 1.78 19.42 -13.98
CA GLY A 164 2.75 19.97 -13.04
C GLY A 164 3.25 19.00 -11.97
N LEU A 165 2.73 17.78 -11.90
CA LEU A 165 3.23 16.74 -10.99
C LEU A 165 4.66 16.37 -11.33
N GLN A 166 5.50 16.19 -10.30
CA GLN A 166 6.91 15.81 -10.42
C GLN A 166 7.23 14.44 -9.81
N GLU A 167 6.24 13.77 -9.28
CA GLU A 167 6.36 12.42 -8.76
C GLU A 167 5.31 11.50 -9.41
N ILE A 168 5.76 10.30 -9.78
CA ILE A 168 4.93 9.24 -10.36
C ILE A 168 5.10 7.95 -9.58
N LEU A 169 4.01 7.20 -9.37
CA LEU A 169 4.02 5.85 -8.83
C LEU A 169 3.61 4.88 -9.94
N ILE A 170 4.53 4.01 -10.36
CA ILE A 170 4.30 3.05 -11.45
C ILE A 170 3.77 1.75 -10.85
N LEU A 171 2.62 1.28 -11.39
CA LEU A 171 1.95 0.04 -10.98
C LEU A 171 1.80 -0.94 -12.13
N THR A 172 1.89 -2.23 -11.78
CA THR A 172 1.54 -3.33 -12.68
C THR A 172 0.80 -4.44 -11.93
N GLY A 173 0.04 -5.25 -12.67
CA GLY A 173 -0.26 -6.60 -12.20
C GLY A 173 1.02 -7.44 -12.13
N GLU A 174 0.99 -8.54 -11.40
CA GLU A 174 2.12 -9.46 -11.31
C GLU A 174 2.03 -10.51 -12.43
N SER A 175 2.77 -10.29 -13.50
CA SER A 175 2.99 -11.26 -14.58
C SER A 175 4.42 -11.12 -15.09
N ARG A 176 5.26 -12.08 -14.72
CA ARG A 176 6.66 -12.08 -15.18
C ARG A 176 6.79 -12.33 -16.69
N ALA A 177 5.73 -12.82 -17.34
CA ALA A 177 5.69 -12.99 -18.79
C ALA A 177 5.28 -11.72 -19.55
N LYS A 178 4.50 -10.83 -18.92
CA LYS A 178 4.00 -9.60 -19.53
C LYS A 178 4.70 -8.34 -19.01
N SER A 179 4.78 -8.19 -17.71
CA SER A 179 5.43 -7.06 -17.05
C SER A 179 6.65 -7.53 -16.28
N ASP A 180 7.68 -8.00 -17.00
CA ASP A 180 8.93 -8.44 -16.42
C ASP A 180 9.76 -7.23 -15.89
N VAL A 181 10.84 -7.52 -15.20
CA VAL A 181 11.71 -6.49 -14.60
C VAL A 181 12.29 -5.53 -15.65
N LYS A 182 12.53 -6.01 -16.88
CA LYS A 182 13.05 -5.18 -17.97
C LYS A 182 11.99 -4.19 -18.45
N TYR A 183 10.76 -4.66 -18.64
CA TYR A 183 9.63 -3.79 -19.00
C TYR A 183 9.42 -2.68 -17.97
N ILE A 184 9.44 -3.02 -16.67
CA ILE A 184 9.33 -2.04 -15.58
C ILE A 184 10.53 -1.08 -15.60
N GLY A 185 11.75 -1.58 -15.87
CA GLY A 185 12.95 -0.77 -15.98
C GLY A 185 12.89 0.24 -17.14
N GLU A 186 12.37 -0.15 -18.31
CA GLU A 186 12.15 0.78 -19.42
C GLU A 186 11.09 1.85 -19.07
N ALA A 187 10.02 1.48 -18.37
CA ALA A 187 9.05 2.45 -17.87
C ALA A 187 9.71 3.47 -16.89
N CYS A 188 10.62 3.02 -16.02
CA CYS A 188 11.37 3.92 -15.14
C CYS A 188 12.26 4.90 -15.93
N LYS A 189 12.96 4.42 -16.98
CA LYS A 189 13.79 5.28 -17.84
C LYS A 189 12.95 6.32 -18.59
N ILE A 190 11.77 5.93 -19.07
CA ILE A 190 10.83 6.86 -19.70
C ILE A 190 10.36 7.90 -18.65
N ALA A 191 9.96 7.45 -17.46
CA ALA A 191 9.51 8.33 -16.39
C ALA A 191 10.55 9.39 -16.01
N ARG A 192 11.86 9.06 -16.04
CA ARG A 192 12.94 10.02 -15.75
C ARG A 192 13.02 11.21 -16.70
N LYS A 193 12.41 11.15 -17.87
CA LYS A 193 12.29 12.29 -18.77
C LYS A 193 11.38 13.38 -18.19
N TYR A 194 10.42 13.00 -17.36
CA TYR A 194 9.31 13.82 -16.91
C TYR A 194 9.30 14.09 -15.41
N PHE A 195 9.67 13.09 -14.60
CA PHE A 195 9.49 13.13 -13.15
C PHE A 195 10.82 13.14 -12.39
N LYS A 196 10.82 13.82 -11.25
CA LYS A 196 11.96 13.90 -10.33
C LYS A 196 12.01 12.72 -9.37
N VAL A 197 10.83 12.19 -8.98
CA VAL A 197 10.69 11.07 -8.06
C VAL A 197 9.87 9.97 -8.74
N ILE A 198 10.40 8.75 -8.72
CA ILE A 198 9.77 7.57 -9.31
C ILE A 198 9.62 6.51 -8.25
N GLY A 199 8.38 6.23 -7.87
CA GLY A 199 8.01 5.13 -7.00
C GLY A 199 7.54 3.91 -7.81
N LEU A 200 7.67 2.74 -7.20
CA LEU A 200 7.16 1.48 -7.73
C LEU A 200 6.20 0.84 -6.74
N GLU A 201 5.01 0.47 -7.20
CA GLU A 201 4.10 -0.42 -6.50
C GLU A 201 3.85 -1.64 -7.40
N VAL A 202 4.82 -2.53 -7.39
CA VAL A 202 4.88 -3.73 -8.22
C VAL A 202 5.07 -4.97 -7.35
N TYR A 203 5.12 -6.14 -7.97
CA TYR A 203 5.31 -7.39 -7.25
C TYR A 203 6.69 -7.47 -6.56
N PRO A 204 6.83 -8.29 -5.49
CA PRO A 204 8.11 -8.51 -4.82
C PRO A 204 9.19 -9.05 -5.76
N MET A 205 10.39 -8.56 -5.59
CA MET A 205 11.56 -8.92 -6.40
C MET A 205 12.75 -9.30 -5.53
N ASN A 206 13.78 -9.89 -6.15
CA ASN A 206 15.07 -10.12 -5.53
C ASN A 206 15.88 -8.83 -5.41
N SER A 207 16.90 -8.82 -4.58
CA SER A 207 17.73 -7.62 -4.34
C SER A 207 18.45 -7.13 -5.60
N ASP A 208 18.91 -8.04 -6.45
CA ASP A 208 19.55 -7.72 -7.74
C ASP A 208 18.56 -7.13 -8.76
N GLU A 209 17.31 -7.60 -8.79
CA GLU A 209 16.24 -7.04 -9.60
C GLU A 209 15.88 -5.62 -9.13
N TYR A 210 15.77 -5.39 -7.81
CA TYR A 210 15.59 -4.04 -7.26
C TYR A 210 16.77 -3.13 -7.57
N HIS A 211 18.00 -3.65 -7.51
CA HIS A 211 19.19 -2.90 -7.89
C HIS A 211 19.13 -2.45 -9.36
N TYR A 212 18.74 -3.33 -10.26
CA TYR A 212 18.54 -2.99 -11.67
C TYR A 212 17.49 -1.88 -11.84
N LEU A 213 16.34 -1.97 -11.17
CA LEU A 213 15.31 -0.95 -11.25
C LEU A 213 15.77 0.39 -10.66
N HIS A 214 16.56 0.36 -9.59
CA HIS A 214 17.18 1.57 -9.06
C HIS A 214 18.13 2.21 -10.09
N GLN A 215 18.95 1.43 -10.78
CA GLN A 215 19.79 1.93 -11.87
C GLN A 215 18.98 2.48 -13.06
N CYS A 216 17.76 1.96 -13.29
CA CYS A 216 16.83 2.49 -14.29
C CYS A 216 16.14 3.79 -13.84
N GLY A 217 16.31 4.20 -12.59
CA GLY A 217 15.80 5.46 -12.06
C GLY A 217 14.71 5.35 -10.99
N ALA A 218 14.35 4.16 -10.51
CA ALA A 218 13.43 4.03 -9.40
C ALA A 218 14.05 4.53 -8.09
N ASP A 219 13.31 5.32 -7.31
CA ASP A 219 13.76 5.91 -6.06
C ASP A 219 13.30 5.11 -4.84
N TYR A 220 12.05 4.65 -4.85
CA TYR A 220 11.45 3.92 -3.75
C TYR A 220 10.49 2.83 -4.22
N VAL A 221 10.24 1.89 -3.33
CA VAL A 221 9.31 0.77 -3.56
C VAL A 221 8.27 0.74 -2.45
N THR A 222 7.01 0.55 -2.80
CA THR A 222 5.96 0.25 -1.84
C THR A 222 5.40 -1.14 -2.12
N VAL A 223 5.34 -1.98 -1.09
CA VAL A 223 4.77 -3.33 -1.17
C VAL A 223 3.82 -3.53 0.00
N PHE A 224 2.53 -3.63 -0.29
CA PHE A 224 1.55 -3.88 0.75
C PHE A 224 1.60 -5.34 1.16
N GLN A 225 1.78 -5.61 2.46
CA GLN A 225 1.74 -6.97 3.00
C GLN A 225 0.33 -7.55 2.93
N GLU A 226 -0.66 -6.70 2.84
CA GLU A 226 -2.10 -6.97 2.84
C GLU A 226 -2.61 -7.34 4.23
N THR A 227 -2.20 -8.48 4.79
CA THR A 227 -2.35 -8.87 6.19
C THR A 227 -1.06 -9.56 6.68
N TYR A 228 -0.76 -9.40 7.95
CA TYR A 228 0.39 -10.05 8.61
C TYR A 228 0.03 -11.39 9.25
N ASN A 229 -1.26 -11.74 9.29
CA ASN A 229 -1.74 -13.06 9.69
C ASN A 229 -1.53 -14.06 8.54
N SER A 230 -0.54 -14.95 8.67
CA SER A 230 -0.17 -15.89 7.60
C SER A 230 -1.27 -16.88 7.26
N ASP A 231 -2.07 -17.31 8.25
CA ASP A 231 -3.20 -18.24 8.02
C ASP A 231 -4.31 -17.56 7.22
N LYS A 232 -4.62 -16.30 7.58
CA LYS A 232 -5.57 -15.48 6.83
C LYS A 232 -5.05 -15.17 5.43
N TYR A 233 -3.76 -14.82 5.32
CA TYR A 233 -3.10 -14.55 4.05
C TYR A 233 -3.24 -15.72 3.07
N GLU A 234 -3.11 -16.96 3.54
CA GLU A 234 -3.28 -18.16 2.73
C GLU A 234 -4.67 -18.25 2.11
N THR A 235 -5.72 -17.88 2.83
CA THR A 235 -7.12 -17.93 2.37
C THR A 235 -7.49 -16.80 1.42
N LEU A 236 -6.72 -15.72 1.40
CA LEU A 236 -6.90 -14.55 0.55
C LEU A 236 -6.13 -14.64 -0.78
N HIS A 237 -4.99 -15.34 -0.78
CA HIS A 237 -4.07 -15.47 -1.91
C HIS A 237 -4.01 -16.93 -2.36
N LEU A 238 -4.92 -17.30 -3.26
CA LEU A 238 -5.21 -18.69 -3.57
C LEU A 238 -4.23 -19.31 -4.58
N ALA A 239 -3.60 -18.50 -5.44
CA ALA A 239 -2.61 -18.94 -6.43
C ALA A 239 -1.64 -17.82 -6.80
N GLY A 240 -0.55 -18.20 -7.49
CA GLY A 240 0.46 -17.28 -8.02
C GLY A 240 1.58 -16.97 -7.02
N HIS A 241 2.55 -16.17 -7.46
CA HIS A 241 3.73 -15.84 -6.67
C HIS A 241 3.40 -15.00 -5.42
N LYS A 242 2.37 -14.17 -5.48
CA LYS A 242 1.90 -13.36 -4.33
C LYS A 242 1.47 -14.22 -3.15
N ARG A 243 1.12 -15.50 -3.39
CA ARG A 243 0.80 -16.45 -2.34
C ARG A 243 1.96 -16.68 -1.36
N ILE A 244 3.22 -16.46 -1.77
CA ILE A 244 4.39 -16.73 -0.93
C ILE A 244 4.57 -15.63 0.11
N PHE A 245 4.04 -15.88 1.31
CA PHE A 245 3.98 -14.94 2.42
C PHE A 245 5.36 -14.38 2.84
N PRO A 246 6.39 -15.22 3.14
CA PRO A 246 7.68 -14.70 3.59
C PRO A 246 8.41 -13.92 2.49
N TYR A 247 8.23 -14.28 1.22
CA TYR A 247 8.84 -13.55 0.12
C TYR A 247 8.25 -12.13 0.00
N ARG A 248 6.94 -11.99 0.20
CA ARG A 248 6.30 -10.69 0.17
C ARG A 248 6.65 -9.84 1.40
N LEU A 249 6.63 -10.41 2.60
CA LEU A 249 6.94 -9.69 3.83
C LEU A 249 8.35 -9.11 3.79
N ASN A 250 9.33 -9.84 3.29
CA ASN A 250 10.72 -9.41 3.21
C ASN A 250 11.04 -8.54 1.97
N ALA A 251 10.04 -8.10 1.21
CA ALA A 251 10.27 -7.33 -0.03
C ALA A 251 10.95 -5.98 0.21
N GLN A 252 10.52 -5.25 1.26
CA GLN A 252 11.10 -3.94 1.57
C GLN A 252 12.57 -4.06 1.97
N GLU A 253 12.93 -5.08 2.72
CA GLU A 253 14.33 -5.30 3.09
C GLU A 253 15.19 -5.64 1.86
N ARG A 254 14.69 -6.47 0.93
CA ARG A 254 15.39 -6.72 -0.34
C ARG A 254 15.52 -5.45 -1.19
N ALA A 255 14.50 -4.60 -1.20
CA ALA A 255 14.55 -3.33 -1.92
C ALA A 255 15.63 -2.39 -1.36
N LEU A 256 15.76 -2.29 -0.04
CA LEU A 256 16.83 -1.51 0.61
C LEU A 256 18.22 -2.10 0.32
N LYS A 257 18.36 -3.43 0.35
CA LYS A 257 19.61 -4.11 -0.06
C LYS A 257 19.94 -3.85 -1.54
N GLY A 258 18.92 -3.72 -2.39
CA GLY A 258 19.05 -3.34 -3.80
C GLY A 258 19.40 -1.87 -4.04
N GLY A 259 19.45 -1.04 -3.00
CA GLY A 259 19.85 0.36 -3.06
C GLY A 259 18.69 1.35 -3.21
N MET A 260 17.43 0.90 -3.07
CA MET A 260 16.30 1.84 -3.03
C MET A 260 16.44 2.82 -1.88
N ARG A 261 16.16 4.09 -2.14
CA ARG A 261 16.22 5.18 -1.16
C ARG A 261 15.19 5.03 -0.06
N GLY A 262 13.97 4.59 -0.42
CA GLY A 262 12.87 4.48 0.50
C GLY A 262 12.01 3.24 0.28
N VAL A 263 11.23 2.91 1.30
CA VAL A 263 10.27 1.82 1.28
C VAL A 263 8.96 2.20 1.93
N GLY A 264 7.87 1.76 1.31
CA GLY A 264 6.50 1.97 1.78
C GLY A 264 5.89 0.70 2.35
N PHE A 265 5.09 0.87 3.41
CA PHE A 265 4.43 -0.20 4.14
C PHE A 265 2.93 0.02 4.16
N ALA A 266 2.18 -1.05 4.04
CA ALA A 266 0.73 -1.06 4.31
C ALA A 266 0.22 -2.47 4.58
N ALA A 267 -0.83 -2.53 5.40
CA ALA A 267 -1.84 -3.57 5.35
C ALA A 267 -3.07 -3.03 4.63
N LEU A 268 -3.83 -3.90 3.96
CA LEU A 268 -5.13 -3.55 3.38
C LEU A 268 -6.21 -3.74 4.45
N LEU A 269 -6.56 -2.62 5.09
CA LEU A 269 -7.43 -2.62 6.25
C LEU A 269 -8.83 -3.15 5.91
N GLY A 270 -9.29 -4.13 6.69
CA GLY A 270 -10.55 -4.83 6.50
C GLY A 270 -10.41 -6.24 5.92
N LEU A 271 -9.20 -6.73 5.63
CA LEU A 271 -8.95 -8.12 5.26
C LEU A 271 -8.94 -9.04 6.49
N ASP A 272 -8.39 -8.56 7.60
CA ASP A 272 -8.30 -9.26 8.89
C ASP A 272 -8.38 -8.25 10.04
N ASP A 273 -8.00 -8.64 11.25
CA ASP A 273 -7.93 -7.77 12.41
C ASP A 273 -7.05 -6.54 12.13
N PHE A 274 -7.68 -5.41 11.89
CA PHE A 274 -6.99 -4.19 11.47
C PHE A 274 -6.02 -3.64 12.54
N ARG A 275 -6.27 -3.90 13.84
CA ARG A 275 -5.40 -3.44 14.92
C ARG A 275 -4.09 -4.21 14.93
N LYS A 276 -4.18 -5.52 14.78
CA LYS A 276 -3.01 -6.39 14.65
C LYS A 276 -2.22 -6.09 13.38
N ASP A 277 -2.92 -5.93 12.26
CA ASP A 277 -2.29 -5.58 10.98
C ASP A 277 -1.65 -4.18 11.01
N ALA A 278 -2.30 -3.18 11.58
CA ALA A 278 -1.73 -1.84 11.73
C ALA A 278 -0.51 -1.84 12.67
N PHE A 279 -0.58 -2.58 13.79
CA PHE A 279 0.55 -2.72 14.69
C PHE A 279 1.74 -3.41 13.99
N ALA A 280 1.51 -4.54 13.34
CA ALA A 280 2.55 -5.26 12.62
C ALA A 280 3.19 -4.41 11.50
N THR A 281 2.38 -3.64 10.76
CA THR A 281 2.86 -2.70 9.74
C THR A 281 3.81 -1.66 10.32
N GLY A 282 3.41 -1.00 11.41
CA GLY A 282 4.24 0.02 12.06
C GLY A 282 5.51 -0.57 12.68
N TYR A 283 5.40 -1.73 13.32
CA TYR A 283 6.54 -2.40 13.94
C TYR A 283 7.54 -2.91 12.89
N HIS A 284 7.07 -3.45 11.76
CA HIS A 284 7.89 -3.84 10.62
C HIS A 284 8.70 -2.65 10.09
N ALA A 285 8.04 -1.53 9.84
CA ALA A 285 8.69 -0.30 9.41
C ALA A 285 9.74 0.19 10.42
N TRP A 286 9.42 0.16 11.70
CA TRP A 286 10.32 0.57 12.78
C TRP A 286 11.58 -0.32 12.86
N LEU A 287 11.44 -1.65 12.72
CA LEU A 287 12.56 -2.59 12.69
C LEU A 287 13.48 -2.30 11.50
N LEU A 288 12.91 -2.10 10.31
CA LEU A 288 13.71 -1.82 9.12
C LEU A 288 14.39 -0.44 9.19
N GLN A 289 13.73 0.59 9.74
CA GLN A 289 14.38 1.89 9.94
C GLN A 289 15.57 1.79 10.91
N ARG A 290 15.49 0.97 11.95
CA ARG A 290 16.62 0.74 12.88
C ARG A 290 17.77 -0.03 12.22
N LYS A 291 17.44 -0.99 11.35
CA LYS A 291 18.43 -1.78 10.60
C LYS A 291 19.06 -0.99 9.46
N TYR A 292 18.28 -0.10 8.84
CA TYR A 292 18.67 0.76 7.71
C TYR A 292 18.34 2.24 8.04
N PRO A 293 19.16 2.92 8.86
CA PRO A 293 18.82 4.27 9.34
C PRO A 293 18.71 5.35 8.26
N HIS A 294 19.30 5.11 7.09
CA HIS A 294 19.24 5.99 5.92
C HIS A 294 17.96 5.86 5.11
N ALA A 295 17.16 4.80 5.36
CA ALA A 295 15.97 4.53 4.59
C ALA A 295 14.85 5.54 4.88
N GLU A 296 14.24 6.05 3.83
CA GLU A 296 12.98 6.78 3.93
C GLU A 296 11.82 5.81 4.15
N ILE A 297 11.04 6.07 5.18
CA ILE A 297 9.89 5.24 5.54
C ILE A 297 8.60 5.94 5.17
N ALA A 298 7.72 5.22 4.50
CA ALA A 298 6.38 5.69 4.18
C ALA A 298 5.31 4.67 4.61
N PHE A 299 4.17 5.19 5.04
CA PHE A 299 2.96 4.41 5.28
C PHE A 299 1.87 4.76 4.28
N SER A 300 1.13 3.74 3.86
CA SER A 300 -0.19 3.91 3.27
C SER A 300 -1.23 3.21 4.14
N CYS A 301 -2.45 3.76 4.19
CA CYS A 301 -3.52 3.22 5.01
C CYS A 301 -4.75 2.91 4.15
N PRO A 302 -4.64 1.99 3.17
CA PRO A 302 -5.75 1.66 2.29
C PRO A 302 -6.81 0.84 3.02
N ARG A 303 -8.09 1.16 2.81
CA ARG A 303 -9.21 0.30 3.15
C ARG A 303 -9.69 -0.47 1.93
N LEU A 304 -10.31 -1.62 2.14
CA LEU A 304 -10.97 -2.38 1.08
C LEU A 304 -11.97 -1.53 0.31
N ARG A 305 -12.05 -1.76 -1.00
CA ARG A 305 -12.97 -1.10 -1.92
C ARG A 305 -13.60 -2.11 -2.87
N PRO A 306 -14.82 -1.85 -3.37
CA PRO A 306 -15.42 -2.64 -4.43
C PRO A 306 -14.51 -2.77 -5.66
N ILE A 307 -14.65 -3.88 -6.35
CA ILE A 307 -13.96 -4.19 -7.60
C ILE A 307 -14.97 -4.55 -8.68
N ILE A 308 -14.56 -4.50 -9.94
CA ILE A 308 -15.39 -4.99 -11.05
C ILE A 308 -15.77 -6.45 -10.78
N ASN A 309 -17.05 -6.75 -10.96
CA ASN A 309 -17.69 -8.04 -10.68
C ASN A 309 -17.83 -8.42 -9.19
N ASN A 310 -17.46 -7.53 -8.25
CA ASN A 310 -17.77 -7.74 -6.84
C ASN A 310 -17.90 -6.38 -6.09
N ASP A 311 -19.14 -5.90 -6.01
CA ASP A 311 -19.53 -4.67 -5.31
C ASP A 311 -19.75 -4.85 -3.79
N ARG A 312 -19.71 -6.10 -3.29
CA ARG A 312 -19.91 -6.42 -1.87
C ARG A 312 -18.64 -6.26 -1.03
N ILE A 313 -17.48 -6.19 -1.66
CA ILE A 313 -16.21 -5.97 -0.96
C ILE A 313 -16.23 -4.59 -0.29
N ASN A 314 -16.11 -4.58 1.02
CA ASN A 314 -16.05 -3.36 1.81
C ASN A 314 -15.23 -3.57 3.10
N PRO A 315 -14.71 -2.50 3.73
CA PRO A 315 -13.93 -2.59 4.96
C PRO A 315 -14.85 -2.62 6.18
N MET A 316 -15.60 -3.69 6.39
CA MET A 316 -16.71 -3.78 7.36
C MET A 316 -16.38 -3.26 8.75
N ASP A 317 -15.20 -3.56 9.28
CA ASP A 317 -14.80 -3.25 10.65
C ASP A 317 -13.92 -2.00 10.75
N VAL A 318 -13.59 -1.37 9.61
CA VAL A 318 -12.71 -0.20 9.54
C VAL A 318 -13.46 1.01 9.00
N HIS A 319 -14.18 1.67 9.88
CA HIS A 319 -14.83 2.94 9.59
C HIS A 319 -13.84 4.12 9.67
N GLU A 320 -14.31 5.33 9.38
CA GLU A 320 -13.47 6.53 9.40
C GLU A 320 -12.76 6.78 10.76
N PRO A 321 -13.40 6.57 11.93
CA PRO A 321 -12.71 6.73 13.21
C PRO A 321 -11.54 5.75 13.39
N GLN A 322 -11.67 4.48 12.95
CA GLN A 322 -10.60 3.50 13.01
C GLN A 322 -9.46 3.87 12.05
N LEU A 323 -9.79 4.32 10.84
CA LEU A 323 -8.78 4.82 9.90
C LEU A 323 -8.02 6.02 10.48
N LEU A 324 -8.72 7.00 11.05
CA LEU A 324 -8.09 8.16 11.71
C LEU A 324 -7.20 7.72 12.88
N GLN A 325 -7.64 6.76 13.69
CA GLN A 325 -6.85 6.19 14.78
C GLN A 325 -5.53 5.62 14.26
N VAL A 326 -5.56 4.78 13.22
CA VAL A 326 -4.37 4.16 12.63
C VAL A 326 -3.40 5.21 12.08
N VAL A 327 -3.90 6.16 11.29
CA VAL A 327 -3.09 7.24 10.70
C VAL A 327 -2.41 8.09 11.79
N CYS A 328 -3.15 8.46 12.84
CA CYS A 328 -2.60 9.21 13.96
C CYS A 328 -1.60 8.39 14.78
N ALA A 329 -1.86 7.10 15.01
CA ALA A 329 -0.92 6.22 15.71
C ALA A 329 0.42 6.10 14.97
N TYR A 330 0.41 5.93 13.64
CA TYR A 330 1.64 5.95 12.83
C TYR A 330 2.39 7.27 12.95
N ARG A 331 1.69 8.41 12.85
CA ARG A 331 2.32 9.73 13.01
C ARG A 331 2.99 9.91 14.36
N LEU A 332 2.33 9.47 15.43
CA LEU A 332 2.85 9.60 16.78
C LEU A 332 4.01 8.63 17.05
N PHE A 333 3.97 7.42 16.50
CA PHE A 333 5.01 6.40 16.70
C PHE A 333 6.26 6.66 15.83
N MET A 334 6.06 7.05 14.58
CA MET A 334 7.15 7.34 13.63
C MET A 334 6.97 8.74 13.03
N PRO A 335 7.33 9.80 13.78
CA PRO A 335 6.97 11.18 13.43
C PRO A 335 7.60 11.69 12.14
N PHE A 336 8.70 11.09 11.66
CA PHE A 336 9.36 11.44 10.40
C PHE A 336 8.87 10.65 9.19
N ALA A 337 8.04 9.62 9.37
CA ALA A 337 7.56 8.83 8.26
C ALA A 337 6.57 9.63 7.40
N SER A 338 6.66 9.46 6.08
CA SER A 338 5.61 9.93 5.18
C SER A 338 4.33 9.11 5.38
N ILE A 339 3.17 9.74 5.34
CA ILE A 339 1.89 9.03 5.40
C ILE A 339 1.05 9.46 4.21
N THR A 340 0.71 8.48 3.38
CA THR A 340 -0.05 8.66 2.14
C THR A 340 -1.53 8.39 2.36
N VAL A 341 -2.39 9.28 1.86
CA VAL A 341 -3.82 9.05 1.71
C VAL A 341 -4.21 8.96 0.23
N SER A 342 -4.88 7.87 -0.12
CA SER A 342 -5.25 7.58 -1.51
C SER A 342 -6.69 7.96 -1.83
N THR A 343 -7.04 7.92 -3.12
CA THR A 343 -8.39 8.14 -3.66
C THR A 343 -9.40 7.04 -3.31
N ARG A 344 -9.00 6.02 -2.54
CA ARG A 344 -9.93 5.06 -1.92
C ARG A 344 -10.90 5.76 -0.96
N GLU A 345 -10.45 6.85 -0.34
CA GLU A 345 -11.24 7.67 0.57
C GLU A 345 -11.91 8.82 -0.16
N CYS A 346 -13.10 9.23 0.32
CA CYS A 346 -13.80 10.39 -0.23
C CYS A 346 -13.07 11.70 0.08
N GLU A 347 -13.39 12.73 -0.70
CA GLU A 347 -12.84 14.08 -0.59
C GLU A 347 -12.77 14.59 0.86
N ARG A 348 -13.90 14.54 1.59
CA ARG A 348 -13.98 15.01 2.97
C ARG A 348 -12.99 14.32 3.91
N VAL A 349 -12.86 12.99 3.79
CA VAL A 349 -11.94 12.21 4.63
C VAL A 349 -10.49 12.55 4.30
N ARG A 350 -10.16 12.65 3.01
CA ARG A 350 -8.80 12.97 2.55
C ARG A 350 -8.37 14.36 3.00
N ASP A 351 -9.23 15.37 2.86
CA ASP A 351 -8.97 16.75 3.26
C ASP A 351 -8.77 16.88 4.78
N ASN A 352 -9.50 16.11 5.57
CA ASN A 352 -9.29 16.07 7.02
C ASN A 352 -8.00 15.35 7.40
N LEU A 353 -7.69 14.22 6.78
CA LEU A 353 -6.48 13.44 7.10
C LEU A 353 -5.18 14.22 6.81
N VAL A 354 -5.12 14.98 5.71
CA VAL A 354 -3.94 15.83 5.42
C VAL A 354 -3.81 17.04 6.36
N ASN A 355 -4.92 17.49 6.92
CA ASN A 355 -4.89 18.52 7.97
C ASN A 355 -4.43 18.00 9.32
N ILE A 356 -4.50 16.70 9.56
CA ILE A 356 -4.19 16.08 10.84
C ILE A 356 -2.81 15.40 10.80
N ALA A 357 -2.63 14.40 9.95
CA ALA A 357 -1.48 13.52 10.05
C ALA A 357 -0.88 13.03 8.71
N ALA A 358 -1.67 12.98 7.64
CA ALA A 358 -1.16 12.59 6.33
C ALA A 358 -0.33 13.72 5.71
N THR A 359 0.73 13.34 5.00
CA THR A 359 1.70 14.28 4.40
C THR A 359 1.84 14.11 2.89
N LYS A 360 1.14 13.14 2.33
CA LYS A 360 1.16 12.83 0.90
C LYS A 360 -0.22 12.46 0.39
N ILE A 361 -0.58 12.99 -0.78
CA ILE A 361 -1.91 12.81 -1.38
C ILE A 361 -1.80 12.54 -2.87
N SER A 362 -2.56 11.58 -3.36
CA SER A 362 -2.67 11.33 -4.81
C SER A 362 -3.74 12.24 -5.44
N ALA A 363 -3.57 12.66 -6.69
CA ALA A 363 -4.50 13.53 -7.40
C ALA A 363 -4.56 13.19 -8.89
N GLY A 364 -5.70 13.41 -9.53
CA GLY A 364 -5.90 13.08 -10.93
C GLY A 364 -5.74 11.58 -11.23
N VAL A 365 -6.24 10.74 -10.31
CA VAL A 365 -5.99 9.29 -10.33
C VAL A 365 -6.92 8.57 -11.29
N SER A 366 -6.35 7.65 -12.07
CA SER A 366 -7.06 6.55 -12.70
C SER A 366 -6.42 5.23 -12.29
N THR A 367 -7.22 4.19 -12.07
CA THR A 367 -6.75 2.82 -11.78
C THR A 367 -6.83 1.89 -13.00
N GLY A 368 -7.26 2.44 -14.14
CA GLY A 368 -7.29 1.76 -15.44
C GLY A 368 -6.00 1.93 -16.24
N ILE A 369 -5.83 1.13 -17.30
CA ILE A 369 -4.66 1.17 -18.16
C ILE A 369 -4.94 2.11 -19.34
N GLY A 370 -4.01 3.04 -19.63
CA GLY A 370 -4.12 3.98 -20.77
C GLY A 370 -5.24 5.01 -20.63
N SER A 371 -5.51 5.46 -19.40
CA SER A 371 -6.68 6.29 -19.11
C SER A 371 -6.44 7.80 -19.14
N HIS A 372 -5.18 8.25 -19.23
CA HIS A 372 -4.83 9.68 -19.26
C HIS A 372 -4.74 10.23 -20.70
N VAL A 373 -4.70 9.36 -21.70
CA VAL A 373 -4.63 9.72 -23.11
C VAL A 373 -5.80 9.10 -23.88
N GLU A 374 -6.54 9.93 -24.63
CA GLU A 374 -7.72 9.46 -25.37
C GLU A 374 -7.37 8.57 -26.55
N GLU A 375 -6.23 8.83 -27.20
CA GLU A 375 -5.75 8.15 -28.40
C GLU A 375 -5.28 6.71 -28.17
N ILE A 376 -5.14 6.27 -26.91
CA ILE A 376 -4.82 4.87 -26.61
C ILE A 376 -6.10 4.04 -26.78
N GLU A 377 -6.08 3.13 -27.76
CA GLU A 377 -7.24 2.30 -28.12
C GLU A 377 -7.41 1.10 -27.19
N ASP A 378 -6.32 0.42 -26.83
CA ASP A 378 -6.31 -0.79 -26.01
C ASP A 378 -6.26 -0.46 -24.51
N LYS A 379 -7.38 0.09 -23.99
CA LYS A 379 -7.52 0.43 -22.56
C LYS A 379 -7.87 -0.81 -21.72
N GLY A 380 -7.28 -0.87 -20.53
CA GLY A 380 -7.59 -1.92 -19.54
C GLY A 380 -8.48 -1.40 -18.42
N ASP A 381 -9.28 -2.30 -17.85
CA ASP A 381 -10.21 -1.98 -16.78
C ASP A 381 -9.49 -1.66 -15.45
N ASP A 382 -10.23 -0.98 -14.55
CA ASP A 382 -9.77 -0.51 -13.25
C ASP A 382 -9.48 -1.64 -12.25
N GLN A 383 -8.56 -1.39 -11.33
CA GLN A 383 -8.22 -2.31 -10.25
C GLN A 383 -9.27 -2.32 -9.14
N PHE A 384 -9.76 -1.15 -8.78
CA PHE A 384 -10.78 -0.94 -7.76
C PHE A 384 -11.49 0.40 -7.99
N GLU A 385 -12.65 0.57 -7.38
CA GLU A 385 -13.42 1.81 -7.42
C GLU A 385 -12.72 2.92 -6.62
N ILE A 386 -12.48 4.08 -7.26
CA ILE A 386 -12.01 5.30 -6.59
C ILE A 386 -13.19 6.10 -6.03
N SER A 387 -12.98 6.77 -4.88
CA SER A 387 -14.01 7.57 -4.20
C SER A 387 -13.81 9.07 -4.39
N ASP A 388 -12.59 9.52 -4.66
CA ASP A 388 -12.26 10.93 -4.93
C ASP A 388 -11.61 11.02 -6.32
N GLY A 389 -12.39 11.54 -7.27
CA GLY A 389 -11.97 11.70 -8.68
C GLY A 389 -11.46 13.09 -9.02
N ARG A 390 -11.13 13.93 -8.02
CA ARG A 390 -10.67 15.31 -8.28
C ARG A 390 -9.39 15.32 -9.12
N SER A 391 -9.32 16.28 -10.02
CA SER A 391 -8.13 16.63 -10.81
C SER A 391 -6.97 17.11 -9.92
N VAL A 392 -5.79 17.25 -10.51
CA VAL A 392 -4.62 17.79 -9.81
C VAL A 392 -4.87 19.22 -9.33
N ASP A 393 -5.47 20.07 -10.17
CA ASP A 393 -5.76 21.47 -9.84
C ASP A 393 -6.79 21.57 -8.70
N GLU A 394 -7.85 20.76 -8.72
CA GLU A 394 -8.87 20.75 -7.68
C GLU A 394 -8.32 20.34 -6.32
N VAL A 395 -7.43 19.34 -6.27
CA VAL A 395 -6.75 18.93 -5.02
C VAL A 395 -5.78 20.01 -4.58
N TYR A 396 -5.02 20.61 -5.51
CA TYR A 396 -4.10 21.71 -5.24
C TYR A 396 -4.83 22.89 -4.57
N ASP A 397 -5.93 23.34 -5.16
CA ASP A 397 -6.75 24.45 -4.64
C ASP A 397 -7.38 24.11 -3.28
N ALA A 398 -7.83 22.86 -3.09
CA ALA A 398 -8.37 22.40 -1.81
C ALA A 398 -7.31 22.45 -0.69
N LEU A 399 -6.06 22.05 -0.97
CA LEU A 399 -4.97 22.16 -0.02
C LEU A 399 -4.69 23.62 0.38
N LEU A 400 -4.60 24.53 -0.60
CA LEU A 400 -4.40 25.97 -0.34
C LEU A 400 -5.54 26.56 0.50
N LYS A 401 -6.79 26.22 0.15
CA LYS A 401 -7.99 26.67 0.88
C LYS A 401 -7.96 26.21 2.36
N ASN A 402 -7.38 25.06 2.64
CA ASN A 402 -7.21 24.52 3.98
C ASN A 402 -5.95 25.02 4.69
N GLY A 403 -5.23 26.01 4.13
CA GLY A 403 -3.99 26.59 4.72
C GLY A 403 -2.79 25.65 4.65
N LEU A 404 -2.83 24.67 3.74
CA LEU A 404 -1.74 23.75 3.47
C LEU A 404 -0.93 24.22 2.26
N GLN A 405 0.29 23.75 2.14
CA GLN A 405 1.20 24.04 1.03
C GLN A 405 1.33 22.80 0.15
N PRO A 406 0.70 22.76 -1.05
CA PRO A 406 0.96 21.67 -1.98
C PRO A 406 2.41 21.70 -2.47
N VAL A 407 3.06 20.54 -2.49
CA VAL A 407 4.46 20.35 -2.88
C VAL A 407 4.51 19.28 -3.97
N MET A 408 5.09 19.64 -5.12
CA MET A 408 5.21 18.73 -6.27
C MET A 408 6.47 17.87 -6.21
N ASN A 409 7.46 18.30 -5.42
CA ASN A 409 8.74 17.61 -5.27
C ASN A 409 9.28 17.84 -3.87
N ASP A 410 9.65 16.80 -3.17
CA ASP A 410 10.11 16.86 -1.79
C ASP A 410 11.58 17.22 -1.65
N TYR A 411 12.43 16.91 -2.62
CA TYR A 411 13.77 17.48 -2.75
C TYR A 411 14.48 17.10 -4.05
N VAL A 412 15.54 17.81 -4.32
CA VAL A 412 16.40 17.58 -5.48
C VAL A 412 17.69 16.93 -4.99
N TYR A 413 18.01 15.74 -5.49
CA TYR A 413 19.36 15.22 -5.40
C TYR A 413 20.27 16.07 -6.26
N LEU A 414 21.27 16.67 -5.65
CA LEU A 414 22.36 17.38 -6.35
C LEU A 414 23.49 16.40 -6.64
#